data_07fb01bb5f480afefeee47b75f42df88
#
_entry.id   07fb01bb5f480afefeee47b75f42df88
#
_cell.length_a   1.000
_cell.length_b   1.000
_cell.length_c   1.000
_cell.angle_alpha   90.00
_cell.angle_beta   90.00
_cell.angle_gamma   90.00
#
_symmetry.space_group_name_H-M   'P 1'
#
loop_
_entity.id
_entity.type
_entity.pdbx_description
1 polymer ?
#
loop_
_entity_poly.entity_id
_entity_poly.type
_entity_poly.pdbx_seq_one_letter_code
_entity_poly.pdbx_strand_id
1 'polypeptide(L)'
;MTGRIRLTSLLAIVLCVGLFVRCAGAQDSKTAAQLPAQNLENFDAGTFQRSSQIDNTWMPLKPGTRFTYEGTTIEDDGTAVPHRVVINVTDLTKVIGGIRTVVTWDLDYSDGELVEAEIAFFAQDSNGTVWRMGEYPEEYDGGKFVAAPAWLHGLEGASAGIMMHARPQVGTPSYAEGWAPAVNWTDRGRVDQVAQKTCVPAACYEDVIVIAETSAGEVGAQQLKYYARGVGNVRVGWRGAGEKTKETLELTRVEQLDAAGLAEVRAGALEMEKNAYQRSKTVYAHTPPAE
;
A
#
# COMPACT_ATOMS: atom_id res chain seq x y z
N MET A 1 6.78 0.58 -40.48
CA MET A 1 5.83 0.48 -39.35
C MET A 1 6.65 0.16 -38.12
N THR A 2 7.12 1.17 -37.42
CA THR A 2 7.98 1.07 -36.23
C THR A 2 7.07 1.17 -35.02
N GLY A 3 6.84 0.03 -34.37
CA GLY A 3 6.10 -0.03 -33.11
C GLY A 3 6.88 0.71 -32.02
N ARG A 4 6.33 1.79 -31.52
CA ARG A 4 6.81 2.47 -30.31
C ARG A 4 6.41 1.62 -29.11
N ILE A 5 7.39 1.11 -28.42
CA ILE A 5 7.23 0.50 -27.09
C ILE A 5 6.83 1.66 -26.16
N ARG A 6 5.60 1.63 -25.69
CA ARG A 6 5.11 2.54 -24.64
C ARG A 6 5.58 1.97 -23.29
N LEU A 7 6.55 2.62 -22.66
CA LEU A 7 6.83 2.42 -21.26
C LEU A 7 5.82 3.29 -20.49
N THR A 8 4.79 2.67 -19.97
CA THR A 8 3.86 3.29 -19.02
C THR A 8 4.42 3.09 -17.62
N SER A 9 4.70 4.20 -16.95
CA SER A 9 5.09 4.20 -15.53
C SER A 9 3.83 4.08 -14.69
N LEU A 10 3.74 3.03 -13.94
CA LEU A 10 2.60 2.72 -13.07
C LEU A 10 2.93 3.04 -11.62
N LEU A 11 2.04 3.75 -10.96
CA LEU A 11 2.08 3.98 -9.51
C LEU A 11 0.83 3.37 -8.87
N ALA A 12 1.04 2.46 -7.95
CA ALA A 12 -0.02 1.83 -7.17
C ALA A 12 -0.41 2.68 -5.95
N ILE A 13 -1.64 2.54 -5.50
CA ILE A 13 -2.26 3.28 -4.37
C ILE A 13 -1.51 3.11 -3.04
N VAL A 14 -0.63 2.18 -2.96
CA VAL A 14 0.07 1.85 -1.71
C VAL A 14 1.58 1.80 -1.92
N LEU A 15 2.06 1.95 -3.14
CA LEU A 15 3.48 1.79 -3.45
C LEU A 15 4.06 2.99 -4.17
N CYS A 16 5.01 3.66 -3.55
CA CYS A 16 6.04 4.39 -4.24
C CYS A 16 7.11 3.39 -4.72
N VAL A 17 6.88 2.75 -5.86
CA VAL A 17 7.92 1.94 -6.49
C VAL A 17 8.78 2.85 -7.37
N GLY A 18 10.04 3.02 -6.96
CA GLY A 18 11.01 3.79 -7.75
C GLY A 18 11.21 3.19 -9.13
N LEU A 19 10.93 3.97 -10.15
CA LEU A 19 11.13 3.64 -11.56
C LEU A 19 12.59 3.29 -11.85
N PHE A 20 12.86 2.06 -12.22
CA PHE A 20 14.12 1.69 -12.88
C PHE A 20 13.97 1.73 -14.39
N VAL A 21 14.38 2.83 -15.01
CA VAL A 21 14.70 2.84 -16.44
C VAL A 21 15.98 2.01 -16.63
N ARG A 22 15.86 0.79 -17.10
CA ARG A 22 17.01 0.01 -17.57
C ARG A 22 17.36 0.41 -19.00
N CYS A 23 18.32 1.31 -19.16
CA CYS A 23 19.16 1.32 -20.37
C CYS A 23 20.11 0.13 -20.29
N ALA A 24 20.00 -0.81 -21.21
CA ALA A 24 20.99 -1.88 -21.37
C ALA A 24 22.30 -1.27 -21.87
N GLY A 25 23.30 -1.25 -21.02
CA GLY A 25 24.66 -0.82 -21.39
C GLY A 25 25.57 -0.70 -20.19
N ALA A 26 26.55 -1.60 -20.10
CA ALA A 26 27.75 -1.58 -19.25
C ALA A 26 27.54 -1.61 -17.73
N GLN A 27 28.01 -2.69 -17.11
CA GLN A 27 28.24 -2.83 -15.68
C GLN A 27 29.26 -1.79 -15.19
N ASP A 28 28.75 -0.64 -14.74
CA ASP A 28 29.45 0.18 -13.78
C ASP A 28 28.84 -0.10 -12.40
N SER A 29 29.65 -0.64 -11.51
CA SER A 29 29.34 -0.79 -10.10
C SER A 29 29.21 0.59 -9.45
N LYS A 30 28.13 1.31 -9.73
CA LYS A 30 27.73 2.47 -8.95
C LYS A 30 27.24 1.94 -7.62
N THR A 31 28.00 2.24 -6.57
CA THR A 31 27.62 2.13 -5.16
C THR A 31 26.16 2.57 -5.04
N ALA A 32 25.26 1.65 -4.64
CA ALA A 32 23.91 2.00 -4.31
C ALA A 32 23.97 3.16 -3.31
N ALA A 33 23.36 4.29 -3.65
CA ALA A 33 23.31 5.42 -2.75
C ALA A 33 22.64 4.92 -1.49
N GLN A 34 23.38 4.90 -0.38
CA GLN A 34 22.88 4.42 0.90
C GLN A 34 21.76 5.37 1.32
N LEU A 35 20.53 4.87 1.36
CA LEU A 35 19.37 5.65 1.80
C LEU A 35 19.68 6.24 3.18
N PRO A 36 19.34 7.52 3.45
CA PRO A 36 19.63 8.14 4.73
C PRO A 36 18.92 7.36 5.84
N ALA A 37 19.62 7.16 6.97
CA ALA A 37 19.01 6.54 8.15
C ALA A 37 17.74 7.30 8.53
N GLN A 38 16.61 6.59 8.59
CA GLN A 38 15.35 7.17 9.00
C GLN A 38 15.13 7.00 10.51
N ASN A 39 14.46 7.96 11.13
CA ASN A 39 13.91 7.76 12.46
C ASN A 39 12.70 6.83 12.33
N LEU A 40 12.88 5.58 12.71
CA LEU A 40 11.81 4.59 12.77
C LEU A 40 11.11 4.68 14.12
N GLU A 41 9.84 4.38 14.13
CA GLU A 41 9.03 4.30 15.34
C GLU A 41 9.45 3.07 16.17
N ASN A 42 9.30 3.15 17.48
CA ASN A 42 9.63 2.05 18.37
C ASN A 42 8.59 0.93 18.22
N PHE A 43 8.98 -0.17 17.56
CA PHE A 43 8.17 -1.37 17.40
C PHE A 43 8.37 -2.28 18.62
N ASP A 44 7.33 -2.46 19.42
CA ASP A 44 7.33 -3.37 20.59
C ASP A 44 6.40 -4.56 20.32
N ALA A 45 6.96 -5.70 19.98
CA ALA A 45 6.24 -6.95 19.72
C ALA A 45 5.34 -7.40 20.89
N GLY A 46 5.67 -7.02 22.12
CA GLY A 46 4.89 -7.36 23.32
C GLY A 46 3.50 -6.68 23.38
N THR A 47 3.26 -5.67 22.54
CA THR A 47 1.98 -4.95 22.49
C THR A 47 0.95 -5.58 21.56
N PHE A 48 1.28 -6.59 20.76
CA PHE A 48 0.40 -7.17 19.75
C PHE A 48 -0.40 -8.40 20.25
N GLN A 49 -1.18 -8.25 21.32
CA GLN A 49 -1.91 -9.37 21.94
C GLN A 49 -3.14 -9.83 21.13
N ARG A 50 -3.82 -8.93 20.43
CA ARG A 50 -4.99 -9.17 19.57
C ARG A 50 -4.78 -8.60 18.17
N SER A 51 -3.61 -8.79 17.65
CA SER A 51 -3.06 -8.08 16.51
C SER A 51 -3.86 -8.19 15.19
N SER A 52 -4.59 -9.30 15.01
CA SER A 52 -5.44 -9.51 13.83
C SER A 52 -6.87 -8.98 13.99
N GLN A 53 -7.19 -8.31 15.10
CA GLN A 53 -8.45 -7.60 15.29
C GLN A 53 -8.21 -6.11 15.06
N ILE A 54 -8.39 -5.66 13.82
CA ILE A 54 -8.14 -4.26 13.45
C ILE A 54 -9.47 -3.51 13.48
N ASP A 55 -9.74 -2.86 14.60
CA ASP A 55 -10.93 -2.06 14.88
C ASP A 55 -10.63 -0.56 15.05
N ASN A 56 -9.44 -0.13 14.62
CA ASN A 56 -9.05 1.27 14.61
C ASN A 56 -10.14 2.13 13.95
N THR A 57 -10.47 3.25 14.58
CA THR A 57 -11.57 4.14 14.14
C THR A 57 -11.39 4.66 12.72
N TRP A 58 -10.14 4.86 12.27
CA TRP A 58 -9.81 5.47 10.98
C TRP A 58 -9.40 4.45 9.92
N MET A 59 -9.01 3.26 10.34
CA MET A 59 -8.58 2.19 9.43
C MET A 59 -9.07 0.83 9.96
N PRO A 60 -10.39 0.60 9.99
CA PRO A 60 -10.92 -0.72 10.36
C PRO A 60 -10.72 -1.69 9.19
N LEU A 61 -10.14 -2.86 9.47
CA LEU A 61 -9.96 -3.94 8.49
C LEU A 61 -10.80 -5.16 8.91
N LYS A 62 -12.08 -5.11 8.61
CA LYS A 62 -13.02 -6.19 8.92
C LYS A 62 -13.01 -7.24 7.80
N PRO A 63 -12.77 -8.54 8.09
CA PRO A 63 -12.81 -9.59 7.10
C PRO A 63 -14.08 -9.59 6.25
N GLY A 64 -13.93 -9.79 4.94
CA GLY A 64 -15.00 -9.75 3.96
C GLY A 64 -15.42 -8.36 3.49
N THR A 65 -14.77 -7.30 3.97
CA THR A 65 -15.01 -5.96 3.41
C THR A 65 -14.25 -5.79 2.10
N ARG A 66 -14.95 -5.30 1.07
CA ARG A 66 -14.36 -4.87 -0.21
C ARG A 66 -14.56 -3.38 -0.37
N PHE A 67 -13.49 -2.68 -0.73
CA PHE A 67 -13.50 -1.27 -1.10
C PHE A 67 -13.19 -1.17 -2.59
N THR A 68 -13.97 -0.38 -3.33
CA THR A 68 -13.69 -0.08 -4.75
C THR A 68 -13.49 1.42 -4.89
N TYR A 69 -12.37 1.77 -5.52
CA TYR A 69 -12.01 3.16 -5.83
C TYR A 69 -11.91 3.32 -7.34
N GLU A 70 -12.30 4.50 -7.82
CA GLU A 70 -12.14 4.91 -9.21
C GLU A 70 -11.61 6.34 -9.25
N GLY A 71 -10.82 6.63 -10.27
CA GLY A 71 -10.21 7.93 -10.46
C GLY A 71 -9.35 7.99 -11.69
N THR A 72 -8.26 8.73 -11.62
CA THR A 72 -7.33 8.93 -12.74
C THR A 72 -5.89 9.08 -12.27
N THR A 73 -4.97 8.69 -13.12
CA THR A 73 -3.56 9.10 -13.10
C THR A 73 -3.27 9.98 -14.31
N ILE A 74 -2.15 10.72 -14.29
CA ILE A 74 -1.70 11.56 -15.39
C ILE A 74 -0.39 10.98 -15.92
N GLU A 75 -0.38 10.62 -17.19
CA GLU A 75 0.81 10.16 -17.91
C GLU A 75 1.81 11.32 -18.13
N ASP A 76 3.06 10.99 -18.48
CA ASP A 76 4.13 11.96 -18.74
C ASP A 76 3.78 12.99 -19.83
N ASP A 77 2.92 12.64 -20.78
CA ASP A 77 2.43 13.53 -21.85
C ASP A 77 1.24 14.39 -21.43
N GLY A 78 0.78 14.25 -20.16
CA GLY A 78 -0.36 14.97 -19.61
C GLY A 78 -1.72 14.32 -19.88
N THR A 79 -1.76 13.13 -20.47
CA THR A 79 -2.99 12.37 -20.72
C THR A 79 -3.54 11.82 -19.40
N ALA A 80 -4.83 12.06 -19.12
CA ALA A 80 -5.52 11.44 -17.99
C ALA A 80 -5.92 10.00 -18.36
N VAL A 81 -5.54 9.05 -17.51
CA VAL A 81 -5.82 7.63 -17.69
C VAL A 81 -6.76 7.15 -16.58
N PRO A 82 -7.84 6.41 -16.88
CA PRO A 82 -8.70 5.83 -15.86
C PRO A 82 -7.91 4.90 -14.92
N HIS A 83 -8.12 5.09 -13.62
CA HIS A 83 -7.47 4.31 -12.57
C HIS A 83 -8.52 3.72 -11.63
N ARG A 84 -8.37 2.44 -11.31
CA ARG A 84 -9.29 1.73 -10.43
C ARG A 84 -8.53 0.82 -9.48
N VAL A 85 -8.91 0.87 -8.19
CA VAL A 85 -8.35 -0.02 -7.18
C VAL A 85 -9.45 -0.76 -6.43
N VAL A 86 -9.21 -2.04 -6.17
CA VAL A 86 -10.09 -2.89 -5.38
C VAL A 86 -9.28 -3.48 -4.21
N ILE A 87 -9.62 -3.09 -2.99
CA ILE A 87 -9.02 -3.61 -1.76
C ILE A 87 -9.98 -4.61 -1.13
N ASN A 88 -9.51 -5.83 -0.90
CA ASN A 88 -10.30 -6.87 -0.25
C ASN A 88 -9.65 -7.25 1.08
N VAL A 89 -10.38 -7.09 2.17
CA VAL A 89 -9.97 -7.62 3.47
C VAL A 89 -10.33 -9.10 3.52
N THR A 90 -9.34 -9.98 3.46
CA THR A 90 -9.58 -11.41 3.49
C THR A 90 -9.92 -11.91 4.90
N ASP A 91 -10.30 -13.17 5.03
CA ASP A 91 -10.40 -13.88 6.32
C ASP A 91 -9.10 -14.62 6.68
N LEU A 92 -8.05 -14.42 5.89
CA LEU A 92 -6.74 -15.00 6.12
C LEU A 92 -5.95 -14.20 7.15
N THR A 93 -5.12 -14.91 7.89
CA THR A 93 -4.08 -14.33 8.74
C THR A 93 -2.71 -14.91 8.39
N LYS A 94 -1.65 -14.15 8.61
CA LYS A 94 -0.27 -14.58 8.39
C LYS A 94 0.63 -14.14 9.55
N VAL A 95 1.58 -14.98 9.94
CA VAL A 95 2.54 -14.61 10.98
C VAL A 95 3.79 -14.00 10.35
N ILE A 96 4.10 -12.74 10.68
CA ILE A 96 5.27 -12.00 10.21
C ILE A 96 6.02 -11.45 11.43
N GLY A 97 7.32 -11.74 11.54
CA GLY A 97 8.12 -11.32 12.70
C GLY A 97 7.56 -11.80 14.05
N GLY A 98 6.83 -12.92 14.09
CA GLY A 98 6.15 -13.44 15.27
C GLY A 98 4.78 -12.82 15.55
N ILE A 99 4.33 -11.84 14.76
CA ILE A 99 3.04 -11.15 14.93
C ILE A 99 2.02 -11.71 13.91
N ARG A 100 0.81 -12.05 14.38
CA ARG A 100 -0.31 -12.46 13.51
C ARG A 100 -0.93 -11.22 12.86
N THR A 101 -0.97 -11.20 11.54
CA THR A 101 -1.50 -10.08 10.74
C THR A 101 -2.82 -10.44 10.08
N VAL A 102 -3.60 -9.43 9.73
CA VAL A 102 -4.68 -9.50 8.73
C VAL A 102 -4.04 -9.43 7.35
N VAL A 103 -4.57 -10.18 6.40
CA VAL A 103 -4.15 -10.15 4.99
C VAL A 103 -5.19 -9.37 4.18
N THR A 104 -4.77 -8.34 3.45
CA THR A 104 -5.57 -7.76 2.36
C THR A 104 -5.10 -8.33 1.02
N TRP A 105 -5.98 -8.31 0.02
CA TRP A 105 -5.68 -8.62 -1.37
C TRP A 105 -6.18 -7.47 -2.24
N ASP A 106 -5.22 -6.76 -2.80
CA ASP A 106 -5.44 -5.50 -3.48
C ASP A 106 -5.15 -5.68 -4.97
N LEU A 107 -5.99 -5.08 -5.82
CA LEU A 107 -5.90 -5.16 -7.27
C LEU A 107 -5.95 -3.75 -7.84
N ASP A 108 -4.94 -3.39 -8.62
CA ASP A 108 -4.80 -2.10 -9.26
C ASP A 108 -4.90 -2.22 -10.79
N TYR A 109 -5.70 -1.34 -11.38
CA TYR A 109 -5.97 -1.32 -12.80
C TYR A 109 -5.75 0.08 -13.39
N SER A 110 -4.98 0.15 -14.46
CA SER A 110 -4.81 1.34 -15.29
C SER A 110 -5.37 1.09 -16.69
N ASP A 111 -6.23 1.98 -17.18
CA ASP A 111 -6.96 1.84 -18.46
C ASP A 111 -7.66 0.47 -18.63
N GLY A 112 -8.11 -0.10 -17.49
CA GLY A 112 -8.79 -1.40 -17.42
C GLY A 112 -7.87 -2.62 -17.43
N GLU A 113 -6.55 -2.47 -17.57
CA GLU A 113 -5.57 -3.54 -17.45
C GLU A 113 -5.06 -3.67 -16.01
N LEU A 114 -4.93 -4.90 -15.50
CA LEU A 114 -4.30 -5.17 -14.21
C LEU A 114 -2.81 -4.81 -14.30
N VAL A 115 -2.39 -3.91 -13.45
CA VAL A 115 -1.02 -3.39 -13.41
C VAL A 115 -0.28 -3.78 -12.15
N GLU A 116 -1.03 -4.01 -11.07
CA GLU A 116 -0.50 -4.59 -9.85
C GLU A 116 -1.55 -5.46 -9.15
N ALA A 117 -1.08 -6.54 -8.53
CA ALA A 117 -1.81 -7.28 -7.51
C ALA A 117 -0.92 -7.40 -6.28
N GLU A 118 -1.50 -7.18 -5.09
CA GLU A 118 -0.74 -7.17 -3.84
C GLU A 118 -1.44 -7.99 -2.75
N ILE A 119 -0.65 -8.69 -1.93
CA ILE A 119 -1.07 -9.10 -0.59
C ILE A 119 -0.30 -8.30 0.44
N ALA A 120 -1.02 -7.52 1.26
CA ALA A 120 -0.45 -6.70 2.31
C ALA A 120 -0.84 -7.20 3.71
N PHE A 121 -0.01 -6.87 4.70
CA PHE A 121 -0.08 -7.45 6.03
C PHE A 121 -0.17 -6.37 7.09
N PHE A 122 -1.27 -6.36 7.84
CA PHE A 122 -1.53 -5.36 8.87
C PHE A 122 -1.75 -5.99 10.23
N ALA A 123 -1.31 -5.29 11.28
CA ALA A 123 -1.54 -5.69 12.66
C ALA A 123 -1.90 -4.46 13.50
N GLN A 124 -2.75 -4.63 14.51
CA GLN A 124 -3.07 -3.57 15.46
C GLN A 124 -2.43 -3.87 16.81
N ASP A 125 -1.73 -2.88 17.37
CA ASP A 125 -1.20 -2.99 18.72
C ASP A 125 -2.30 -2.75 19.79
N SER A 126 -1.99 -3.02 21.05
CA SER A 126 -2.93 -2.86 22.16
C SER A 126 -3.29 -1.40 22.48
N ASN A 127 -2.58 -0.43 21.89
CA ASN A 127 -2.93 0.99 21.97
C ASN A 127 -3.92 1.40 20.86
N GLY A 128 -4.19 0.50 19.89
CA GLY A 128 -5.08 0.73 18.76
C GLY A 128 -4.38 1.32 17.52
N THR A 129 -3.05 1.37 17.49
CA THR A 129 -2.28 1.80 16.31
C THR A 129 -2.20 0.66 15.30
N VAL A 130 -2.47 0.93 14.04
CA VAL A 130 -2.34 -0.04 12.95
C VAL A 130 -0.95 0.08 12.33
N TRP A 131 -0.30 -1.07 12.20
CA TRP A 131 1.04 -1.22 11.63
C TRP A 131 0.98 -1.99 10.32
N ARG A 132 1.76 -1.56 9.33
CA ARG A 132 2.08 -2.36 8.14
C ARG A 132 3.27 -3.24 8.47
N MET A 133 3.08 -4.54 8.33
CA MET A 133 4.10 -5.55 8.62
C MET A 133 4.86 -5.99 7.38
N GLY A 134 4.43 -5.53 6.22
CA GLY A 134 5.01 -5.82 4.93
C GLY A 134 3.99 -6.04 3.83
N GLU A 135 4.49 -6.42 2.65
CA GLU A 135 3.71 -6.66 1.46
C GLU A 135 4.44 -7.58 0.48
N TYR A 136 3.66 -8.14 -0.42
CA TYR A 136 4.13 -8.83 -1.61
C TYR A 136 3.31 -8.35 -2.81
N PRO A 137 3.81 -7.36 -3.56
CA PRO A 137 3.20 -6.93 -4.82
C PRO A 137 3.68 -7.81 -5.99
N GLU A 138 2.86 -7.95 -7.01
CA GLU A 138 3.22 -8.43 -8.34
C GLU A 138 2.87 -7.35 -9.35
N GLU A 139 3.89 -6.79 -10.00
CA GLU A 139 3.76 -5.77 -11.03
C GLU A 139 3.59 -6.40 -12.41
N TYR A 140 2.75 -5.80 -13.26
CA TYR A 140 2.43 -6.28 -14.60
C TYR A 140 2.54 -5.15 -15.63
N ASP A 141 3.00 -5.50 -16.84
CA ASP A 141 2.98 -4.63 -18.04
C ASP A 141 2.43 -5.43 -19.22
N GLY A 142 1.33 -4.94 -19.83
CA GLY A 142 0.63 -5.63 -20.90
C GLY A 142 0.23 -7.06 -20.53
N GLY A 143 -0.22 -7.29 -19.30
CA GLY A 143 -0.61 -8.58 -18.75
C GLY A 143 0.55 -9.55 -18.44
N LYS A 144 1.81 -9.08 -18.50
CA LYS A 144 2.99 -9.88 -18.20
C LYS A 144 3.58 -9.48 -16.88
N PHE A 145 3.92 -10.46 -16.04
CA PHE A 145 4.66 -10.25 -14.80
C PHE A 145 6.01 -9.55 -15.07
N VAL A 146 6.30 -8.49 -14.32
CA VAL A 146 7.52 -7.68 -14.42
C VAL A 146 8.39 -7.84 -13.19
N ALA A 147 7.84 -7.59 -12.00
CA ALA A 147 8.58 -7.57 -10.74
C ALA A 147 7.70 -7.97 -9.55
N ALA A 148 8.35 -8.27 -8.42
CA ALA A 148 7.70 -8.46 -7.13
C ALA A 148 8.63 -7.93 -6.01
N PRO A 149 8.65 -6.60 -5.76
CA PRO A 149 9.54 -5.96 -4.78
C PRO A 149 9.01 -6.16 -3.34
N ALA A 150 8.96 -7.38 -2.88
CA ALA A 150 8.41 -7.76 -1.58
C ALA A 150 9.30 -7.33 -0.41
N TRP A 151 8.67 -6.91 0.68
CA TRP A 151 9.31 -6.71 1.95
C TRP A 151 8.45 -7.19 3.12
N LEU A 152 9.07 -7.73 4.16
CA LEU A 152 8.40 -8.20 5.37
C LEU A 152 9.24 -7.83 6.59
N HIS A 153 8.60 -7.38 7.65
CA HIS A 153 9.24 -6.99 8.90
C HIS A 153 10.20 -8.08 9.42
N GLY A 154 11.42 -7.66 9.73
CA GLY A 154 12.47 -8.52 10.28
C GLY A 154 13.31 -9.26 9.23
N LEU A 155 13.02 -9.11 7.93
CA LEU A 155 13.76 -9.75 6.83
C LEU A 155 14.47 -8.69 5.96
N GLU A 156 15.66 -8.98 5.46
CA GLU A 156 16.46 -8.12 4.58
C GLU A 156 16.58 -6.65 5.06
N GLY A 157 16.61 -6.45 6.39
CA GLY A 157 16.69 -5.13 7.00
C GLY A 157 15.38 -4.33 6.99
N ALA A 158 14.26 -4.95 6.62
CA ALA A 158 12.97 -4.28 6.63
C ALA A 158 12.39 -4.18 8.05
N SER A 159 11.69 -3.08 8.30
CA SER A 159 11.01 -2.77 9.55
C SER A 159 9.55 -2.39 9.31
N ALA A 160 8.66 -2.87 10.17
CA ALA A 160 7.27 -2.44 10.19
C ALA A 160 7.17 -0.93 10.44
N GLY A 161 6.08 -0.33 9.98
CA GLY A 161 5.77 1.06 10.21
C GLY A 161 4.30 1.30 10.52
N ILE A 162 3.97 2.52 10.90
CA ILE A 162 2.62 2.91 11.29
C ILE A 162 1.82 3.30 10.05
N MET A 163 0.68 2.63 9.83
CA MET A 163 -0.29 3.04 8.81
C MET A 163 -1.34 3.99 9.37
N MET A 164 -1.74 3.79 10.63
CA MET A 164 -2.72 4.67 11.25
C MET A 164 -2.53 4.72 12.77
N HIS A 165 -2.32 5.91 13.30
CA HIS A 165 -2.32 6.11 14.73
C HIS A 165 -3.68 5.83 15.38
N ALA A 166 -3.70 5.36 16.61
CA ALA A 166 -4.94 5.22 17.38
C ALA A 166 -5.67 6.56 17.56
N ARG A 167 -4.89 7.64 17.68
CA ARG A 167 -5.39 9.01 17.88
C ARG A 167 -4.57 9.98 17.02
N PRO A 168 -4.84 10.06 15.71
CA PRO A 168 -4.12 10.95 14.82
C PRO A 168 -4.38 12.42 15.19
N GLN A 169 -3.29 13.21 15.29
CA GLN A 169 -3.34 14.62 15.69
C GLN A 169 -2.39 15.45 14.81
N VAL A 170 -2.85 16.63 14.38
CA VAL A 170 -1.99 17.63 13.72
C VAL A 170 -0.89 18.06 14.70
N GLY A 171 0.34 18.20 14.15
CA GLY A 171 1.52 18.52 14.96
C GLY A 171 2.30 17.31 15.47
N THR A 172 1.76 16.09 15.34
CA THR A 172 2.55 14.88 15.53
C THR A 172 3.67 14.83 14.48
N PRO A 173 4.92 14.48 14.84
CA PRO A 173 5.99 14.29 13.84
C PRO A 173 5.59 13.30 12.76
N SER A 174 6.20 13.40 11.57
CA SER A 174 6.01 12.36 10.56
C SER A 174 6.54 11.02 11.04
N TYR A 175 5.84 9.96 10.66
CA TYR A 175 6.15 8.58 11.04
C TYR A 175 6.44 7.73 9.81
N ALA A 176 7.28 6.71 9.93
CA ALA A 176 7.53 5.75 8.86
C ALA A 176 6.32 4.82 8.70
N GLU A 177 5.89 4.60 7.46
CA GLU A 177 4.85 3.61 7.10
C GLU A 177 5.47 2.23 6.82
N GLY A 178 6.75 2.15 7.01
CA GLY A 178 7.64 1.01 6.88
C GLY A 178 9.04 1.47 6.49
N TRP A 179 9.97 0.56 6.52
CA TRP A 179 11.33 0.78 6.05
C TRP A 179 11.84 -0.50 5.39
N ALA A 180 12.06 -0.47 4.09
CA ALA A 180 12.60 -1.62 3.36
C ALA A 180 13.62 -1.16 2.31
N PRO A 181 14.89 -0.96 2.72
CA PRO A 181 15.92 -0.37 1.87
C PRO A 181 16.25 -1.24 0.64
N ALA A 182 16.05 -2.55 0.72
CA ALA A 182 16.28 -3.47 -0.40
C ALA A 182 15.34 -3.23 -1.59
N VAL A 183 14.16 -2.65 -1.35
CA VAL A 183 13.14 -2.34 -2.36
C VAL A 183 12.82 -0.83 -2.43
N ASN A 184 13.64 0.01 -1.79
CA ASN A 184 13.47 1.48 -1.70
C ASN A 184 12.16 1.94 -1.05
N TRP A 185 11.53 1.11 -0.21
CA TRP A 185 10.37 1.53 0.57
C TRP A 185 10.79 2.51 1.66
N THR A 186 10.34 3.76 1.55
CA THR A 186 10.79 4.87 2.41
C THR A 186 9.65 5.78 2.85
N ASP A 187 8.43 5.33 2.74
CA ASP A 187 7.23 6.14 2.89
C ASP A 187 7.01 6.60 4.32
N ARG A 188 6.56 7.84 4.42
CA ARG A 188 6.28 8.51 5.69
C ARG A 188 4.96 9.24 5.65
N GLY A 189 4.10 8.94 6.62
CA GLY A 189 2.86 9.66 6.85
C GLY A 189 3.02 10.83 7.82
N ARG A 190 2.13 11.80 7.69
CA ARG A 190 1.94 12.89 8.65
C ARG A 190 0.47 13.30 8.67
N VAL A 191 -0.09 13.50 9.85
CA VAL A 191 -1.44 14.09 9.96
C VAL A 191 -1.37 15.55 9.50
N ASP A 192 -1.93 15.83 8.33
CA ASP A 192 -1.93 17.14 7.69
C ASP A 192 -3.14 17.98 8.14
N GLN A 193 -4.33 17.37 8.16
CA GLN A 193 -5.57 18.05 8.52
C GLN A 193 -6.49 17.11 9.33
N VAL A 194 -7.35 17.72 10.13
CA VAL A 194 -8.41 17.03 10.88
C VAL A 194 -9.73 17.79 10.72
N ALA A 195 -10.85 17.19 11.13
CA ALA A 195 -12.18 17.77 11.07
C ALA A 195 -12.58 18.29 9.66
N GLN A 196 -12.11 17.60 8.63
CA GLN A 196 -12.45 17.92 7.25
C GLN A 196 -13.79 17.29 6.84
N LYS A 197 -14.33 17.75 5.71
CA LYS A 197 -15.50 17.16 5.05
C LYS A 197 -15.11 16.79 3.64
N THR A 198 -15.58 15.64 3.16
CA THR A 198 -15.41 15.23 1.78
C THR A 198 -16.63 14.45 1.30
N CYS A 199 -16.98 14.63 0.03
CA CYS A 199 -17.98 13.81 -0.65
C CYS A 199 -17.29 13.04 -1.76
N VAL A 200 -17.59 11.76 -1.85
CA VAL A 200 -17.17 10.83 -2.90
C VAL A 200 -18.40 10.07 -3.39
N PRO A 201 -18.36 9.33 -4.51
CA PRO A 201 -19.53 8.64 -5.03
C PRO A 201 -20.24 7.72 -4.01
N ALA A 202 -19.48 7.09 -3.10
CA ALA A 202 -20.06 6.23 -2.07
C ALA A 202 -20.90 6.99 -1.04
N ALA A 203 -20.44 8.17 -0.57
CA ALA A 203 -21.11 8.99 0.44
C ALA A 203 -20.42 10.34 0.69
N CYS A 204 -21.08 11.21 1.49
CA CYS A 204 -20.42 12.37 2.11
C CYS A 204 -20.02 12.03 3.55
N TYR A 205 -18.82 12.45 3.92
CA TYR A 205 -18.22 12.17 5.23
C TYR A 205 -17.87 13.47 5.95
N GLU A 206 -18.10 13.51 7.24
CA GLU A 206 -17.69 14.57 8.14
C GLU A 206 -16.58 14.07 9.08
N ASP A 207 -15.89 14.99 9.74
CA ASP A 207 -14.80 14.70 10.68
C ASP A 207 -13.69 13.83 10.05
N VAL A 208 -13.39 14.10 8.78
CA VAL A 208 -12.36 13.38 8.01
C VAL A 208 -10.98 13.87 8.44
N ILE A 209 -10.01 12.97 8.55
CA ILE A 209 -8.60 13.32 8.68
C ILE A 209 -7.88 13.16 7.35
N VAL A 210 -6.85 13.98 7.12
CA VAL A 210 -5.99 13.89 5.94
C VAL A 210 -4.58 13.54 6.39
N ILE A 211 -4.06 12.45 5.85
CA ILE A 211 -2.65 12.05 5.99
C ILE A 211 -1.94 12.50 4.71
N ALA A 212 -0.85 13.26 4.86
CA ALA A 212 0.06 13.56 3.77
C ALA A 212 1.21 12.55 3.80
N GLU A 213 1.34 11.77 2.75
CA GLU A 213 2.41 10.78 2.57
C GLU A 213 3.50 11.34 1.67
N THR A 214 4.73 10.98 1.95
CA THR A 214 5.95 11.38 1.22
C THR A 214 6.87 10.20 1.09
N SER A 215 7.64 10.16 0.00
CA SER A 215 8.70 9.17 -0.21
C SER A 215 10.04 9.87 -0.44
N ALA A 216 11.14 9.25 -0.02
CA ALA A 216 12.48 9.78 -0.28
C ALA A 216 12.82 9.77 -1.78
N GLY A 217 12.18 8.91 -2.58
CA GLY A 217 12.34 8.84 -4.03
C GLY A 217 11.64 9.96 -4.80
N GLU A 218 10.65 10.65 -4.17
CA GLU A 218 9.78 11.63 -4.83
C GLU A 218 9.81 12.98 -4.12
N VAL A 219 10.93 13.65 -4.23
CA VAL A 219 11.15 14.92 -3.55
C VAL A 219 10.17 15.99 -4.03
N GLY A 220 9.40 16.55 -3.08
CA GLY A 220 8.41 17.59 -3.35
C GLY A 220 7.05 17.07 -3.83
N ALA A 221 6.84 15.74 -3.85
CA ALA A 221 5.53 15.11 -4.02
C ALA A 221 4.88 14.81 -2.66
N GLN A 222 3.57 14.86 -2.60
CA GLN A 222 2.78 14.38 -1.47
C GLN A 222 1.50 13.74 -1.98
N GLN A 223 1.27 12.49 -1.59
CA GLN A 223 -0.04 11.87 -1.71
C GLN A 223 -0.90 12.26 -0.49
N LEU A 224 -2.16 12.56 -0.71
CA LEU A 224 -3.10 12.96 0.34
C LEU A 224 -4.17 11.90 0.49
N LYS A 225 -4.18 11.20 1.62
CA LYS A 225 -5.18 10.17 1.92
C LYS A 225 -6.20 10.68 2.94
N TYR A 226 -7.46 10.60 2.57
CA TYR A 226 -8.60 11.10 3.36
C TYR A 226 -9.27 9.92 4.06
N TYR A 227 -9.23 9.89 5.38
CA TYR A 227 -9.78 8.81 6.18
C TYR A 227 -11.06 9.25 6.89
N ALA A 228 -12.14 8.49 6.69
CA ALA A 228 -13.43 8.68 7.36
C ALA A 228 -13.62 7.67 8.50
N ARG A 229 -14.24 8.12 9.59
CA ARG A 229 -14.50 7.27 10.76
C ARG A 229 -15.31 6.03 10.40
N GLY A 230 -14.86 4.86 10.84
CA GLY A 230 -15.55 3.58 10.65
C GLY A 230 -15.52 3.03 9.23
N VAL A 231 -14.87 3.74 8.29
CA VAL A 231 -14.76 3.34 6.88
C VAL A 231 -13.31 3.06 6.49
N GLY A 232 -12.41 3.97 6.75
CA GLY A 232 -11.03 3.92 6.27
C GLY A 232 -10.75 5.02 5.26
N ASN A 233 -9.82 4.79 4.34
CA ASN A 233 -9.52 5.71 3.26
C ASN A 233 -10.75 5.85 2.34
N VAL A 234 -11.16 7.08 2.05
CA VAL A 234 -12.30 7.38 1.19
C VAL A 234 -11.92 8.17 -0.05
N ARG A 235 -10.72 8.76 -0.04
CA ARG A 235 -10.23 9.55 -1.16
C ARG A 235 -8.71 9.60 -1.16
N VAL A 236 -8.11 9.56 -2.34
CA VAL A 236 -6.71 9.88 -2.59
C VAL A 236 -6.65 11.13 -3.47
N GLY A 237 -5.75 12.02 -3.17
CA GLY A 237 -5.40 13.18 -3.96
C GLY A 237 -3.91 13.45 -3.84
N TRP A 238 -3.46 14.56 -4.37
CA TRP A 238 -2.04 14.87 -4.42
C TRP A 238 -1.77 16.35 -4.18
N ARG A 239 -0.51 16.65 -3.84
CA ARG A 239 0.00 18.02 -3.67
C ARG A 239 1.51 18.06 -3.94
N GLY A 240 1.97 19.17 -4.48
CA GLY A 240 3.39 19.46 -4.66
C GLY A 240 3.85 19.39 -6.11
N ALA A 241 4.90 20.15 -6.42
CA ALA A 241 5.44 20.26 -7.78
C ALA A 241 6.23 19.01 -8.23
N GLY A 242 6.64 18.16 -7.27
CA GLY A 242 7.34 16.91 -7.54
C GLY A 242 6.40 15.74 -7.90
N GLU A 243 5.08 15.92 -7.72
CA GLU A 243 4.10 14.90 -8.03
C GLU A 243 3.93 14.73 -9.54
N LYS A 244 4.25 13.57 -10.06
CA LYS A 244 4.26 13.27 -11.48
C LYS A 244 2.97 12.61 -11.96
N THR A 245 2.52 11.60 -11.25
CA THR A 245 1.34 10.81 -11.62
C THR A 245 0.03 11.50 -11.29
N LYS A 246 0.05 12.44 -10.34
CA LYS A 246 -1.12 13.26 -9.95
C LYS A 246 -2.36 12.40 -9.72
N GLU A 247 -2.15 11.29 -9.04
CA GLU A 247 -3.19 10.31 -8.78
C GLU A 247 -4.37 10.90 -8.02
N THR A 248 -5.56 10.59 -8.49
CA THR A 248 -6.79 10.84 -7.76
C THR A 248 -7.62 9.57 -7.73
N LEU A 249 -8.19 9.25 -6.55
CA LEU A 249 -9.10 8.14 -6.38
C LEU A 249 -10.20 8.52 -5.41
N GLU A 250 -11.40 8.07 -5.69
CA GLU A 250 -12.55 8.27 -4.85
C GLU A 250 -13.23 6.93 -4.57
N LEU A 251 -13.59 6.69 -3.31
CA LEU A 251 -14.34 5.51 -2.91
C LEU A 251 -15.70 5.54 -3.60
N THR A 252 -15.94 4.56 -4.48
CA THR A 252 -17.21 4.40 -5.18
C THR A 252 -18.13 3.42 -4.49
N ARG A 253 -17.56 2.43 -3.77
CA ARG A 253 -18.34 1.37 -3.14
C ARG A 253 -17.61 0.73 -1.95
N VAL A 254 -18.38 0.42 -0.91
CA VAL A 254 -18.00 -0.47 0.20
C VAL A 254 -19.01 -1.60 0.27
N GLU A 255 -18.51 -2.82 0.27
CA GLU A 255 -19.35 -4.02 0.32
C GLU A 255 -18.90 -4.95 1.44
N GLN A 256 -19.86 -5.60 2.09
CA GLN A 256 -19.60 -6.79 2.87
C GLN A 256 -19.89 -8.00 1.99
N LEU A 257 -18.84 -8.72 1.61
CA LEU A 257 -18.95 -9.91 0.77
C LEU A 257 -19.74 -11.01 1.48
N ASP A 258 -20.51 -11.74 0.71
CA ASP A 258 -21.12 -12.99 1.16
C ASP A 258 -20.07 -14.12 1.22
N ALA A 259 -20.48 -15.31 1.64
CA ALA A 259 -19.58 -16.46 1.80
C ALA A 259 -18.92 -16.87 0.47
N ALA A 260 -19.61 -16.73 -0.66
CA ALA A 260 -19.06 -17.07 -1.98
C ALA A 260 -18.02 -16.04 -2.42
N GLY A 261 -18.32 -14.75 -2.29
CA GLY A 261 -17.37 -13.67 -2.60
C GLY A 261 -16.13 -13.70 -1.70
N LEU A 262 -16.29 -14.01 -0.42
CA LEU A 262 -15.17 -14.17 0.50
C LEU A 262 -14.29 -15.38 0.12
N ALA A 263 -14.90 -16.50 -0.28
CA ALA A 263 -14.17 -17.67 -0.75
C ALA A 263 -13.36 -17.39 -2.03
N GLU A 264 -13.90 -16.59 -2.96
CA GLU A 264 -13.19 -16.15 -4.16
C GLU A 264 -11.98 -15.28 -3.80
N VAL A 265 -12.15 -14.29 -2.95
CA VAL A 265 -11.07 -13.40 -2.48
C VAL A 265 -9.98 -14.21 -1.76
N ARG A 266 -10.38 -15.13 -0.88
CA ARG A 266 -9.45 -16.04 -0.20
C ARG A 266 -8.64 -16.86 -1.21
N ALA A 267 -9.29 -17.42 -2.24
CA ALA A 267 -8.61 -18.21 -3.26
C ALA A 267 -7.61 -17.39 -4.07
N GLY A 268 -7.96 -16.15 -4.45
CA GLY A 268 -7.06 -15.22 -5.14
C GLY A 268 -5.82 -14.88 -4.32
N ALA A 269 -6.01 -14.53 -3.04
CA ALA A 269 -4.90 -14.23 -2.13
C ALA A 269 -3.97 -15.46 -1.91
N LEU A 270 -4.52 -16.66 -1.79
CA LEU A 270 -3.72 -17.89 -1.64
C LEU A 270 -2.97 -18.27 -2.92
N GLU A 271 -3.54 -18.04 -4.11
CA GLU A 271 -2.80 -18.27 -5.36
C GLU A 271 -1.65 -17.27 -5.50
N MET A 272 -1.86 -16.01 -5.12
CA MET A 272 -0.81 -15.03 -5.07
C MET A 272 0.28 -15.37 -4.04
N GLU A 273 -0.11 -15.86 -2.86
CA GLU A 273 0.84 -16.34 -1.86
C GLU A 273 1.71 -17.49 -2.39
N LYS A 274 1.13 -18.40 -3.13
CA LYS A 274 1.86 -19.52 -3.79
C LYS A 274 2.93 -18.99 -4.77
N ASN A 275 2.59 -17.95 -5.54
CA ASN A 275 3.56 -17.25 -6.38
C ASN A 275 4.67 -16.60 -5.54
N ALA A 276 4.30 -15.98 -4.41
CA ALA A 276 5.24 -15.31 -3.51
C ALA A 276 6.33 -16.28 -3.00
N TYR A 277 5.97 -17.51 -2.63
CA TYR A 277 6.94 -18.53 -2.23
C TYR A 277 7.89 -18.93 -3.36
N GLN A 278 7.48 -18.81 -4.60
CA GLN A 278 8.31 -19.12 -5.76
C GLN A 278 9.22 -17.96 -6.19
N ARG A 279 8.72 -16.74 -6.11
CA ARG A 279 9.36 -15.52 -6.66
C ARG A 279 10.21 -14.77 -5.63
N SER A 280 9.78 -14.72 -4.37
CA SER A 280 10.46 -14.01 -3.28
C SER A 280 11.17 -14.97 -2.33
N LYS A 281 12.32 -15.52 -2.78
CA LYS A 281 13.07 -16.56 -2.07
C LYS A 281 13.78 -16.06 -0.81
N THR A 282 14.20 -14.81 -0.78
CA THR A 282 14.97 -14.23 0.33
C THR A 282 14.07 -13.55 1.37
N VAL A 283 12.82 -13.28 1.03
CA VAL A 283 11.86 -12.61 1.92
C VAL A 283 10.67 -13.54 2.20
N TYR A 284 9.76 -13.70 1.25
CA TYR A 284 8.49 -14.35 1.51
C TYR A 284 8.63 -15.86 1.87
N ALA A 285 9.57 -16.54 1.23
CA ALA A 285 9.82 -17.96 1.47
C ALA A 285 10.30 -18.29 2.90
N HIS A 286 10.68 -17.28 3.69
CA HIS A 286 11.09 -17.43 5.08
C HIS A 286 9.94 -17.28 6.10
N THR A 287 8.70 -17.19 5.64
CA THR A 287 7.52 -17.03 6.51
C THR A 287 6.62 -18.27 6.48
N PRO A 288 5.85 -18.56 7.54
CA PRO A 288 4.84 -19.62 7.50
C PRO A 288 3.71 -19.28 6.53
N PRO A 289 2.95 -20.27 6.03
CA PRO A 289 1.76 -20.03 5.20
C PRO A 289 0.71 -19.19 5.91
N ALA A 290 -0.12 -18.48 5.12
CA ALA A 290 -1.35 -17.88 5.62
C ALA A 290 -2.37 -18.96 5.99
N GLU A 291 -3.19 -18.67 7.00
CA GLU A 291 -4.20 -19.58 7.59
C GLU A 291 -5.62 -19.02 7.44
#